data_822a6f9fca2f36799c9b0a45613102e2
#
_entry.id   822a6f9fca2f36799c9b0a45613102e2
#
_cell.length_a   1.000
_cell.length_b   1.000
_cell.length_c   1.000
_cell.angle_alpha   90.00
_cell.angle_beta   90.00
_cell.angle_gamma   90.00
#
_symmetry.space_group_name_H-M   'P 1'
#
loop_
_entity.id
_entity.type
_entity.pdbx_description
1 polymer ?
#
loop_
_entity_poly.entity_id
_entity_poly.type
_entity_poly.pdbx_seq_one_letter_code
_entity_poly.pdbx_strand_id
1 'polypeptide(L)'
;TLDRSSAASDVYKRQNILGVNFDNTTMLEMVENIKQFISSNTDDNLFIVTANPEIVDYATEHELYRNLINQADYVVPDGTGIVKASKRLKQPLKRRVPGIELLEECLKIAHVSHQRVYLLGSKNEIVETAEKKLQSQYPNIHFAHHHGYIHLEDETVIKRITSFNPDYIFVGMGFPKQEQWIQKHKDKFKHTVMMGVGGSFEVFSGSKKRAPQIFRKLNIEWVYRVLIDWKRIGRMISIPKFMLKVAIQKYKMKSK
;
A
#
# COMPACT_ATOMS: atom_id res chain seq x y z
N THR A 1 -0.44 10.87 19.39
CA THR A 1 0.93 10.57 18.88
C THR A 1 1.44 9.37 19.66
N LEU A 2 1.45 8.20 19.02
CA LEU A 2 2.17 7.04 19.54
C LEU A 2 3.60 7.51 19.85
N ASP A 3 3.95 7.53 21.14
CA ASP A 3 5.28 7.98 21.58
C ASP A 3 6.34 7.03 21.04
N ARG A 4 6.94 7.41 19.89
CA ARG A 4 8.05 6.70 19.27
C ARG A 4 9.39 7.02 19.94
N SER A 5 9.39 7.75 21.07
CA SER A 5 10.60 8.41 21.59
C SER A 5 11.39 7.63 22.62
N SER A 6 10.90 6.53 23.21
CA SER A 6 11.61 6.04 24.40
C SER A 6 12.10 4.59 24.45
N ALA A 7 11.60 3.67 23.58
CA ALA A 7 12.11 2.29 23.60
C ALA A 7 12.23 1.64 22.21
N ALA A 8 11.74 2.29 21.17
CA ALA A 8 11.71 1.76 19.81
C ALA A 8 12.80 2.34 18.89
N SER A 9 13.70 3.18 19.39
CA SER A 9 14.64 3.96 18.55
C SER A 9 15.65 3.12 17.76
N ASP A 10 15.89 1.87 18.14
CA ASP A 10 16.82 0.98 17.43
C ASP A 10 16.15 -0.02 16.49
N VAL A 11 14.83 -0.23 16.55
CA VAL A 11 14.15 -1.29 15.80
C VAL A 11 13.67 -0.83 14.41
N TYR A 12 13.36 0.47 14.24
CA TYR A 12 12.77 0.98 12.99
C TYR A 12 13.60 2.08 12.31
N LYS A 13 14.85 1.79 12.01
CA LYS A 13 15.63 2.71 11.18
C LYS A 13 15.10 2.63 9.75
N ARG A 14 14.34 3.66 9.31
CA ARG A 14 13.87 3.76 7.92
C ARG A 14 15.06 3.78 6.96
N GLN A 15 14.93 3.06 5.85
CA GLN A 15 15.96 2.97 4.81
C GLN A 15 15.59 3.89 3.65
N ASN A 16 16.51 4.81 3.30
CA ASN A 16 16.27 5.76 2.21
C ASN A 16 16.62 5.17 0.85
N ILE A 17 15.63 5.03 -0.03
CA ILE A 17 15.82 4.63 -1.41
C ILE A 17 15.27 5.73 -2.31
N LEU A 18 16.15 6.46 -2.98
CA LEU A 18 15.82 7.55 -3.90
C LEU A 18 14.90 8.62 -3.27
N GLY A 19 15.09 8.93 -1.99
CA GLY A 19 14.34 9.93 -1.25
C GLY A 19 13.05 9.40 -0.59
N VAL A 20 12.66 8.14 -0.82
CA VAL A 20 11.57 7.48 -0.12
C VAL A 20 12.11 6.71 1.08
N ASN A 21 11.52 6.93 2.26
CA ASN A 21 11.95 6.35 3.52
C ASN A 21 11.13 5.09 3.84
N PHE A 22 11.71 3.93 3.63
CA PHE A 22 11.08 2.62 3.83
C PHE A 22 11.23 2.13 5.26
N ASP A 23 10.16 1.63 5.85
CA ASP A 23 10.20 0.91 7.10
C ASP A 23 10.84 -0.47 6.92
N ASN A 24 11.83 -0.79 7.76
CA ASN A 24 12.54 -2.07 7.71
C ASN A 24 11.77 -3.15 8.46
N THR A 25 10.68 -3.60 7.87
CA THR A 25 9.70 -4.50 8.47
C THR A 25 9.47 -5.76 7.65
N THR A 26 8.79 -6.74 8.24
CA THR A 26 8.29 -7.96 7.58
C THR A 26 6.77 -7.97 7.57
N MET A 27 6.16 -8.89 6.80
CA MET A 27 4.70 -9.09 6.81
C MET A 27 4.18 -9.40 8.23
N LEU A 28 4.87 -10.26 8.97
CA LEU A 28 4.47 -10.63 10.32
C LEU A 28 4.49 -9.42 11.28
N GLU A 29 5.56 -8.63 11.24
CA GLU A 29 5.68 -7.40 12.06
C GLU A 29 4.60 -6.37 11.67
N MET A 30 4.30 -6.22 10.38
CA MET A 30 3.23 -5.31 9.95
C MET A 30 1.85 -5.77 10.42
N VAL A 31 1.56 -7.07 10.34
CA VAL A 31 0.32 -7.65 10.86
C VAL A 31 0.18 -7.41 12.35
N GLU A 32 1.26 -7.58 13.11
CA GLU A 32 1.26 -7.34 14.56
C GLU A 32 1.05 -5.86 14.89
N ASN A 33 1.73 -4.96 14.18
CA ASN A 33 1.55 -3.51 14.35
C ASN A 33 0.10 -3.07 14.05
N ILE A 34 -0.53 -3.64 13.02
CA ILE A 34 -1.93 -3.37 12.69
C ILE A 34 -2.86 -3.89 13.79
N LYS A 35 -2.63 -5.10 14.32
CA LYS A 35 -3.41 -5.64 15.46
C LYS A 35 -3.28 -4.77 16.70
N GLN A 36 -2.06 -4.34 17.04
CA GLN A 36 -1.82 -3.45 18.17
C GLN A 36 -2.53 -2.12 17.98
N PHE A 37 -2.49 -1.54 16.76
CA PHE A 37 -3.22 -0.32 16.45
C PHE A 37 -4.73 -0.52 16.66
N ILE A 38 -5.31 -1.56 16.06
CA ILE A 38 -6.76 -1.86 16.17
C ILE A 38 -7.18 -2.12 17.63
N SER A 39 -6.31 -2.70 18.45
CA SER A 39 -6.60 -2.96 19.88
C SER A 39 -6.30 -1.75 20.78
N SER A 40 -5.72 -0.69 20.24
CA SER A 40 -5.41 0.51 21.01
C SER A 40 -6.65 1.40 21.17
N ASN A 41 -6.63 2.25 22.19
CA ASN A 41 -7.69 3.25 22.40
C ASN A 41 -7.18 4.64 21.98
N THR A 42 -6.94 4.81 20.68
CA THR A 42 -6.48 6.08 20.09
C THR A 42 -7.47 6.62 19.07
N ASP A 43 -7.56 7.93 18.95
CA ASP A 43 -8.30 8.60 17.87
C ASP A 43 -7.44 8.77 16.60
N ASP A 44 -6.13 8.43 16.66
CA ASP A 44 -5.22 8.51 15.54
C ASP A 44 -5.62 7.51 14.43
N ASN A 45 -5.14 7.76 13.23
CA ASN A 45 -5.32 6.88 12.07
C ASN A 45 -4.00 6.24 11.68
N LEU A 46 -4.06 5.13 10.96
CA LEU A 46 -2.88 4.42 10.47
C LEU A 46 -2.84 4.48 8.94
N PHE A 47 -1.96 5.31 8.38
CA PHE A 47 -1.76 5.41 6.93
C PHE A 47 -0.59 4.56 6.48
N ILE A 48 -0.85 3.57 5.61
CA ILE A 48 0.14 2.63 5.08
C ILE A 48 0.29 2.84 3.57
N VAL A 49 1.52 3.04 3.12
CA VAL A 49 1.89 3.11 1.69
C VAL A 49 2.64 1.85 1.31
N THR A 50 2.17 1.14 0.29
CA THR A 50 2.84 -0.04 -0.28
C THR A 50 3.63 0.37 -1.53
N ALA A 51 4.88 0.83 -1.33
CA ALA A 51 5.65 1.45 -2.39
C ALA A 51 6.46 0.44 -3.20
N ASN A 52 6.24 0.43 -4.51
CA ASN A 52 6.97 -0.35 -5.49
C ASN A 52 7.96 0.51 -6.30
N PRO A 53 8.82 -0.06 -7.18
CA PRO A 53 9.76 0.71 -7.99
C PRO A 53 9.13 1.82 -8.83
N GLU A 54 7.90 1.63 -9.32
CA GLU A 54 7.18 2.61 -10.14
C GLU A 54 6.79 3.84 -9.31
N ILE A 55 6.27 3.62 -8.08
CA ILE A 55 5.95 4.67 -7.12
C ILE A 55 7.21 5.45 -6.73
N VAL A 56 8.31 4.76 -6.46
CA VAL A 56 9.59 5.41 -6.09
C VAL A 56 10.16 6.21 -7.27
N ASP A 57 10.13 5.66 -8.49
CA ASP A 57 10.58 6.39 -9.68
C ASP A 57 9.77 7.67 -9.88
N TYR A 58 8.44 7.60 -9.77
CA TYR A 58 7.56 8.75 -9.81
C TYR A 58 7.89 9.78 -8.71
N ALA A 59 8.10 9.34 -7.48
CA ALA A 59 8.45 10.19 -6.35
C ALA A 59 9.79 10.94 -6.54
N THR A 60 10.73 10.40 -7.33
CA THR A 60 11.99 11.12 -7.63
C THR A 60 11.77 12.37 -8.47
N GLU A 61 10.72 12.40 -9.26
CA GLU A 61 10.41 13.52 -10.18
C GLU A 61 9.31 14.43 -9.63
N HIS A 62 8.59 13.99 -8.57
CA HIS A 62 7.46 14.70 -7.97
C HIS A 62 7.68 14.88 -6.47
N GLU A 63 8.32 15.98 -6.10
CA GLU A 63 8.71 16.25 -4.71
C GLU A 63 7.53 16.29 -3.74
N LEU A 64 6.43 16.94 -4.11
CA LEU A 64 5.23 17.00 -3.27
C LEU A 64 4.66 15.60 -2.97
N TYR A 65 4.65 14.73 -3.97
CA TYR A 65 4.22 13.34 -3.77
C TYR A 65 5.19 12.55 -2.91
N ARG A 66 6.51 12.74 -3.12
CA ARG A 66 7.54 12.12 -2.27
C ARG A 66 7.37 12.52 -0.81
N ASN A 67 7.15 13.81 -0.55
CA ASN A 67 6.94 14.32 0.80
C ASN A 67 5.65 13.74 1.41
N LEU A 68 4.58 13.64 0.61
CA LEU A 68 3.32 13.04 1.03
C LEU A 68 3.49 11.59 1.49
N ILE A 69 4.10 10.73 0.66
CA ILE A 69 4.28 9.31 1.04
C ILE A 69 5.24 9.13 2.22
N ASN A 70 6.23 10.02 2.38
CA ASN A 70 7.14 9.98 3.53
C ASN A 70 6.46 10.38 4.86
N GLN A 71 5.29 11.04 4.80
CA GLN A 71 4.47 11.36 5.98
C GLN A 71 3.55 10.20 6.40
N ALA A 72 3.49 9.12 5.61
CA ALA A 72 2.76 7.93 6.01
C ALA A 72 3.37 7.30 7.28
N ASP A 73 2.52 6.67 8.08
CA ASP A 73 2.95 5.96 9.29
C ASP A 73 3.85 4.79 8.94
N TYR A 74 3.53 4.08 7.87
CA TYR A 74 4.37 3.04 7.30
C TYR A 74 4.51 3.18 5.80
N VAL A 75 5.76 3.06 5.31
CA VAL A 75 6.07 2.89 3.89
C VAL A 75 6.73 1.53 3.72
N VAL A 76 5.97 0.56 3.25
CA VAL A 76 6.45 -0.83 3.15
C VAL A 76 6.90 -1.18 1.73
N PRO A 77 7.95 -2.04 1.59
CA PRO A 77 8.51 -2.38 0.28
C PRO A 77 7.62 -3.38 -0.46
N ASP A 78 6.86 -2.91 -1.46
CA ASP A 78 6.09 -3.78 -2.36
C ASP A 78 6.94 -4.14 -3.59
N GLY A 79 7.35 -5.38 -3.62
CA GLY A 79 8.11 -5.94 -4.73
C GLY A 79 9.61 -6.12 -4.46
N THR A 80 10.17 -7.08 -5.20
CA THR A 80 11.58 -7.49 -5.04
C THR A 80 12.57 -6.44 -5.52
N GLY A 81 12.15 -5.54 -6.42
CA GLY A 81 12.98 -4.44 -6.91
C GLY A 81 13.46 -3.53 -5.78
N ILE A 82 12.58 -3.18 -4.85
CA ILE A 82 12.90 -2.35 -3.68
C ILE A 82 13.90 -3.06 -2.76
N VAL A 83 13.65 -4.33 -2.44
CA VAL A 83 14.57 -5.14 -1.60
C VAL A 83 15.93 -5.30 -2.26
N LYS A 84 16.01 -5.50 -3.58
CA LYS A 84 17.28 -5.56 -4.31
C LYS A 84 18.01 -4.21 -4.28
N ALA A 85 17.27 -3.10 -4.43
CA ALA A 85 17.83 -1.75 -4.37
C ALA A 85 18.42 -1.46 -2.98
N SER A 86 17.71 -1.81 -1.90
CA SER A 86 18.17 -1.60 -0.52
C SER A 86 19.50 -2.34 -0.24
N LYS A 87 19.61 -3.59 -0.70
CA LYS A 87 20.87 -4.36 -0.60
C LYS A 87 22.01 -3.69 -1.38
N ARG A 88 21.71 -3.17 -2.58
CA ARG A 88 22.70 -2.48 -3.41
C ARG A 88 23.19 -1.18 -2.76
N LEU A 89 22.34 -0.50 -2.00
CA LEU A 89 22.69 0.70 -1.23
C LEU A 89 23.34 0.39 0.12
N LYS A 90 23.59 -0.89 0.45
CA LYS A 90 24.11 -1.35 1.77
C LYS A 90 23.20 -0.99 2.96
N GLN A 91 21.91 -0.83 2.70
CA GLN A 91 20.86 -0.58 3.69
C GLN A 91 19.76 -1.64 3.51
N PRO A 92 20.02 -2.92 3.82
CA PRO A 92 19.14 -4.01 3.48
C PRO A 92 17.81 -3.94 4.22
N LEU A 93 16.72 -3.99 3.47
CA LEU A 93 15.38 -4.25 4.00
C LEU A 93 15.22 -5.77 4.26
N LYS A 94 14.53 -6.12 5.33
CA LYS A 94 14.33 -7.50 5.77
C LYS A 94 13.68 -8.35 4.68
N ARG A 95 12.47 -7.97 4.26
CA ARG A 95 11.68 -8.68 3.24
C ARG A 95 10.73 -7.74 2.53
N ARG A 96 10.16 -8.19 1.40
CA ARG A 96 9.05 -7.50 0.74
C ARG A 96 7.75 -7.68 1.54
N VAL A 97 6.90 -6.67 1.51
CA VAL A 97 5.54 -6.69 2.06
C VAL A 97 4.59 -6.35 0.90
N PRO A 98 4.10 -7.33 0.13
CA PRO A 98 3.21 -7.06 -0.99
C PRO A 98 1.87 -6.51 -0.53
N GLY A 99 1.41 -5.41 -1.14
CA GLY A 99 0.19 -4.72 -0.74
C GLY A 99 -1.05 -5.60 -0.77
N ILE A 100 -1.21 -6.45 -1.79
CA ILE A 100 -2.35 -7.36 -1.88
C ILE A 100 -2.34 -8.44 -0.77
N GLU A 101 -1.15 -8.93 -0.38
CA GLU A 101 -1.01 -9.90 0.70
C GLU A 101 -1.27 -9.25 2.07
N LEU A 102 -0.80 -8.01 2.25
CA LEU A 102 -1.09 -7.24 3.47
C LEU A 102 -2.59 -6.94 3.59
N LEU A 103 -3.27 -6.62 2.49
CA LEU A 103 -4.72 -6.44 2.47
C LEU A 103 -5.44 -7.74 2.86
N GLU A 104 -5.02 -8.91 2.33
CA GLU A 104 -5.57 -10.22 2.72
C GLU A 104 -5.41 -10.48 4.23
N GLU A 105 -4.26 -10.12 4.82
CA GLU A 105 -4.06 -10.25 6.28
C GLU A 105 -4.95 -9.27 7.07
N CYS A 106 -5.11 -8.02 6.62
CA CYS A 106 -6.06 -7.08 7.24
C CYS A 106 -7.50 -7.62 7.22
N LEU A 107 -7.92 -8.23 6.11
CA LEU A 107 -9.26 -8.84 6.02
C LEU A 107 -9.44 -10.01 7.00
N LYS A 108 -8.40 -10.81 7.24
CA LYS A 108 -8.45 -11.88 8.25
C LYS A 108 -8.62 -11.30 9.66
N ILE A 109 -7.91 -10.21 10.00
CA ILE A 109 -8.05 -9.51 11.27
C ILE A 109 -9.46 -8.96 11.40
N ALA A 110 -9.94 -8.22 10.40
CA ALA A 110 -11.27 -7.63 10.38
C ALA A 110 -12.38 -8.68 10.51
N HIS A 111 -12.21 -9.86 9.91
CA HIS A 111 -13.16 -10.97 10.01
C HIS A 111 -13.29 -11.52 11.44
N VAL A 112 -12.15 -11.72 12.11
CA VAL A 112 -12.13 -12.20 13.51
C VAL A 112 -12.74 -11.19 14.47
N SER A 113 -12.56 -9.91 14.20
CA SER A 113 -13.00 -8.80 15.06
C SER A 113 -14.32 -8.17 14.63
N HIS A 114 -15.06 -8.74 13.67
CA HIS A 114 -16.35 -8.23 13.17
C HIS A 114 -16.33 -6.78 12.75
N GLN A 115 -15.26 -6.36 12.06
CA GLN A 115 -14.99 -4.97 11.73
C GLN A 115 -15.63 -4.51 10.42
N ARG A 116 -15.56 -3.21 10.19
CA ARG A 116 -16.16 -2.50 9.05
C ARG A 116 -15.06 -2.15 8.04
N VAL A 117 -15.23 -2.60 6.80
CA VAL A 117 -14.25 -2.40 5.73
C VAL A 117 -14.88 -1.64 4.57
N TYR A 118 -14.28 -0.50 4.21
CA TYR A 118 -14.71 0.27 3.06
C TYR A 118 -13.77 0.08 1.87
N LEU A 119 -14.32 -0.28 0.71
CA LEU A 119 -13.60 -0.47 -0.54
C LEU A 119 -13.85 0.74 -1.45
N LEU A 120 -12.85 1.58 -1.64
CA LEU A 120 -12.96 2.80 -2.46
C LEU A 120 -12.07 2.68 -3.68
N GLY A 121 -12.62 2.50 -4.87
CA GLY A 121 -11.77 2.42 -6.05
C GLY A 121 -12.33 1.60 -7.20
N SER A 122 -11.54 1.49 -8.27
CA SER A 122 -11.88 0.76 -9.49
C SER A 122 -13.19 1.22 -10.16
N LYS A 123 -13.69 0.46 -11.14
CA LYS A 123 -15.02 0.65 -11.72
C LYS A 123 -16.08 0.09 -10.78
N ASN A 124 -17.33 0.60 -10.87
CA ASN A 124 -18.41 0.17 -9.99
C ASN A 124 -18.64 -1.34 -10.04
N GLU A 125 -18.74 -1.93 -11.23
CA GLU A 125 -18.98 -3.37 -11.40
C GLU A 125 -17.85 -4.22 -10.81
N ILE A 126 -16.62 -3.70 -10.84
CA ILE A 126 -15.44 -4.40 -10.32
C ILE A 126 -15.43 -4.38 -8.80
N VAL A 127 -15.58 -3.20 -8.19
CA VAL A 127 -15.54 -3.10 -6.72
C VAL A 127 -16.74 -3.78 -6.07
N GLU A 128 -17.93 -3.70 -6.67
CA GLU A 128 -19.13 -4.42 -6.24
C GLU A 128 -18.95 -5.94 -6.31
N THR A 129 -18.37 -6.45 -7.42
CA THR A 129 -18.07 -7.88 -7.56
C THR A 129 -17.00 -8.32 -6.56
N ALA A 130 -15.98 -7.50 -6.32
CA ALA A 130 -14.95 -7.77 -5.32
C ALA A 130 -15.56 -7.86 -3.92
N GLU A 131 -16.43 -6.90 -3.55
CA GLU A 131 -17.14 -6.91 -2.26
C GLU A 131 -17.96 -8.20 -2.09
N LYS A 132 -18.82 -8.56 -3.07
CA LYS A 132 -19.65 -9.78 -3.01
C LYS A 132 -18.82 -11.04 -2.76
N LYS A 133 -17.65 -11.16 -3.43
CA LYS A 133 -16.75 -12.30 -3.23
C LYS A 133 -16.05 -12.26 -1.87
N LEU A 134 -15.61 -11.10 -1.45
CA LEU A 134 -14.99 -10.92 -0.14
C LEU A 134 -16.01 -11.14 0.99
N GLN A 135 -17.25 -10.68 0.85
CA GLN A 135 -18.33 -10.93 1.80
C GLN A 135 -18.60 -12.45 1.97
N SER A 136 -18.59 -13.20 0.85
CA SER A 136 -18.74 -14.66 0.91
C SER A 136 -17.56 -15.35 1.60
N GLN A 137 -16.34 -14.82 1.44
CA GLN A 137 -15.13 -15.36 2.03
C GLN A 137 -14.94 -14.96 3.50
N TYR A 138 -15.40 -13.76 3.86
CA TYR A 138 -15.26 -13.14 5.19
C TYR A 138 -16.63 -12.68 5.71
N PRO A 139 -17.56 -13.61 6.07
CA PRO A 139 -18.95 -13.30 6.38
C PRO A 139 -19.14 -12.37 7.59
N ASN A 140 -18.19 -12.30 8.51
CA ASN A 140 -18.28 -11.45 9.70
C ASN A 140 -17.84 -9.99 9.47
N ILE A 141 -17.35 -9.65 8.28
CA ILE A 141 -17.00 -8.26 7.96
C ILE A 141 -18.24 -7.53 7.46
N HIS A 142 -18.41 -6.30 7.93
CA HIS A 142 -19.38 -5.38 7.33
C HIS A 142 -18.69 -4.60 6.21
N PHE A 143 -19.02 -4.93 4.96
CA PHE A 143 -18.46 -4.23 3.81
C PHE A 143 -19.35 -3.10 3.33
N ALA A 144 -18.71 -2.06 2.76
CA ALA A 144 -19.31 -1.08 1.89
C ALA A 144 -18.31 -0.69 0.80
N HIS A 145 -18.82 -0.21 -0.33
CA HIS A 145 -17.95 0.19 -1.43
C HIS A 145 -18.41 1.48 -2.12
N HIS A 146 -17.47 2.07 -2.87
CA HIS A 146 -17.72 3.11 -3.86
C HIS A 146 -16.68 3.03 -4.98
N HIS A 147 -17.07 3.37 -6.21
CA HIS A 147 -16.14 3.42 -7.33
C HIS A 147 -15.09 4.52 -7.17
N GLY A 148 -13.93 4.38 -7.86
CA GLY A 148 -12.79 5.32 -7.78
C GLY A 148 -12.81 6.49 -8.77
N TYR A 149 -13.86 6.60 -9.60
CA TYR A 149 -14.02 7.70 -10.58
C TYR A 149 -14.72 8.87 -9.92
N ILE A 150 -14.05 9.44 -8.92
CA ILE A 150 -14.51 10.58 -8.13
C ILE A 150 -13.49 11.70 -8.18
N HIS A 151 -13.90 12.92 -7.91
CA HIS A 151 -12.97 14.00 -7.60
C HIS A 151 -12.38 13.79 -6.20
N LEU A 152 -11.13 14.28 -5.99
CA LEU A 152 -10.48 14.15 -4.68
C LEU A 152 -11.25 14.87 -3.56
N GLU A 153 -12.09 15.82 -3.92
CA GLU A 153 -12.86 16.68 -3.00
C GLU A 153 -14.34 16.34 -2.97
N ASP A 154 -14.73 15.13 -3.40
CA ASP A 154 -16.15 14.73 -3.43
C ASP A 154 -16.68 14.55 -2.00
N GLU A 155 -17.28 15.63 -1.47
CA GLU A 155 -17.83 15.66 -0.12
C GLU A 155 -18.97 14.64 0.09
N THR A 156 -19.70 14.28 -0.98
CA THR A 156 -20.77 13.28 -0.90
C THR A 156 -20.21 11.91 -0.56
N VAL A 157 -19.11 11.52 -1.26
CA VAL A 157 -18.41 10.26 -1.00
C VAL A 157 -17.80 10.27 0.40
N ILE A 158 -17.18 11.38 0.79
CA ILE A 158 -16.55 11.50 2.12
C ILE A 158 -17.60 11.34 3.22
N LYS A 159 -18.73 12.06 3.14
CA LYS A 159 -19.85 11.93 4.08
C LYS A 159 -20.37 10.50 4.17
N ARG A 160 -20.52 9.83 3.03
CA ARG A 160 -20.94 8.42 2.98
C ARG A 160 -19.95 7.50 3.72
N ILE A 161 -18.64 7.68 3.49
CA ILE A 161 -17.62 6.88 4.17
C ILE A 161 -17.60 7.18 5.67
N THR A 162 -17.66 8.45 6.05
CA THR A 162 -17.68 8.86 7.47
C THR A 162 -18.92 8.30 8.19
N SER A 163 -20.10 8.36 7.57
CA SER A 163 -21.33 7.78 8.14
C SER A 163 -21.27 6.26 8.27
N PHE A 164 -20.51 5.61 7.42
CA PHE A 164 -20.26 4.17 7.53
C PHE A 164 -19.34 3.85 8.71
N ASN A 165 -18.49 4.80 9.14
CA ASN A 165 -17.53 4.66 10.25
C ASN A 165 -16.63 3.42 10.12
N PRO A 166 -15.76 3.34 9.10
CA PRO A 166 -14.96 2.17 8.80
C PRO A 166 -13.77 2.01 9.75
N ASP A 167 -13.43 0.76 10.11
CA ASP A 167 -12.16 0.39 10.75
C ASP A 167 -11.02 0.33 9.71
N TYR A 168 -11.37 0.01 8.46
CA TYR A 168 -10.43 -0.02 7.34
C TYR A 168 -10.99 0.69 6.12
N ILE A 169 -10.12 1.47 5.44
CA ILE A 169 -10.39 2.04 4.12
C ILE A 169 -9.30 1.57 3.16
N PHE A 170 -9.66 0.73 2.21
CA PHE A 170 -8.76 0.34 1.12
C PHE A 170 -9.05 1.16 -0.12
N VAL A 171 -8.02 1.87 -0.63
CA VAL A 171 -8.17 2.79 -1.75
C VAL A 171 -7.50 2.24 -3.00
N GLY A 172 -8.30 1.85 -3.99
CA GLY A 172 -7.87 1.26 -5.27
C GLY A 172 -8.04 2.20 -6.46
N MET A 173 -7.47 3.41 -6.38
CA MET A 173 -7.53 4.41 -7.46
C MET A 173 -6.25 4.47 -8.31
N GLY A 174 -5.20 3.74 -7.89
CA GLY A 174 -3.86 3.87 -8.42
C GLY A 174 -3.11 5.09 -7.88
N PHE A 175 -1.78 4.99 -7.88
CA PHE A 175 -0.94 6.14 -7.50
C PHE A 175 -0.93 7.20 -8.64
N PRO A 176 -0.75 8.47 -8.35
CA PRO A 176 -0.62 9.09 -7.03
C PRO A 176 -1.98 9.36 -6.34
N LYS A 177 -3.10 9.12 -7.04
CA LYS A 177 -4.44 9.57 -6.63
C LYS A 177 -4.88 8.96 -5.30
N GLN A 178 -4.59 7.67 -5.07
CA GLN A 178 -4.99 6.97 -3.84
C GLN A 178 -4.28 7.53 -2.59
N GLU A 179 -2.97 7.79 -2.65
CA GLU A 179 -2.23 8.35 -1.53
C GLU A 179 -2.63 9.82 -1.29
N GLN A 180 -2.86 10.59 -2.36
CA GLN A 180 -3.36 11.97 -2.27
C GLN A 180 -4.72 12.04 -1.59
N TRP A 181 -5.65 11.11 -1.94
CA TRP A 181 -6.96 11.04 -1.33
C TRP A 181 -6.85 10.70 0.16
N ILE A 182 -6.06 9.69 0.53
CA ILE A 182 -5.86 9.30 1.93
C ILE A 182 -5.27 10.46 2.72
N GLN A 183 -4.16 11.04 2.26
CA GLN A 183 -3.50 12.15 2.97
C GLN A 183 -4.43 13.35 3.18
N LYS A 184 -5.27 13.65 2.18
CA LYS A 184 -6.21 14.79 2.24
C LYS A 184 -7.34 14.59 3.23
N HIS A 185 -7.77 13.34 3.42
CA HIS A 185 -9.01 13.05 4.16
C HIS A 185 -8.81 12.24 5.44
N LYS A 186 -7.60 11.76 5.73
CA LYS A 186 -7.35 10.93 6.91
C LYS A 186 -7.86 11.54 8.21
N ASP A 187 -7.76 12.86 8.38
CA ASP A 187 -8.17 13.56 9.60
C ASP A 187 -9.71 13.64 9.76
N LYS A 188 -10.49 13.23 8.74
CA LYS A 188 -11.96 13.11 8.82
C LYS A 188 -12.43 11.78 9.43
N PHE A 189 -11.51 10.84 9.64
CA PHE A 189 -11.76 9.52 10.20
C PHE A 189 -11.06 9.38 11.54
N LYS A 190 -11.49 8.41 12.33
CA LYS A 190 -10.89 8.11 13.63
C LYS A 190 -10.62 6.62 13.73
N HIS A 191 -9.49 6.27 14.31
CA HIS A 191 -9.11 4.88 14.57
C HIS A 191 -9.22 3.97 13.34
N THR A 192 -8.81 4.49 12.18
CA THR A 192 -9.01 3.84 10.88
C THR A 192 -7.67 3.48 10.24
N VAL A 193 -7.53 2.25 9.77
CA VAL A 193 -6.41 1.80 8.93
C VAL A 193 -6.69 2.16 7.48
N MET A 194 -5.82 2.96 6.86
CA MET A 194 -5.96 3.40 5.46
C MET A 194 -4.79 2.92 4.63
N MET A 195 -5.07 2.28 3.50
CA MET A 195 -4.03 1.75 2.63
C MET A 195 -4.38 1.88 1.15
N GLY A 196 -3.42 2.40 0.36
CA GLY A 196 -3.48 2.36 -1.10
C GLY A 196 -3.22 0.93 -1.61
N VAL A 197 -4.18 0.38 -2.37
CA VAL A 197 -4.15 -1.03 -2.81
C VAL A 197 -4.10 -1.21 -4.32
N GLY A 198 -4.07 -0.11 -5.08
CA GLY A 198 -4.00 -0.13 -6.54
C GLY A 198 -5.03 -1.05 -7.18
N GLY A 199 -4.55 -1.96 -8.02
CA GLY A 199 -5.40 -2.90 -8.77
C GLY A 199 -5.77 -4.19 -8.01
N SER A 200 -5.87 -4.17 -6.68
CA SER A 200 -6.23 -5.38 -5.92
C SER A 200 -7.70 -5.76 -6.09
N PHE A 201 -8.59 -4.79 -6.28
CA PHE A 201 -10.01 -5.08 -6.49
C PHE A 201 -10.28 -5.83 -7.80
N GLU A 202 -9.48 -5.58 -8.86
CA GLU A 202 -9.54 -6.35 -10.09
C GLU A 202 -9.15 -7.83 -9.88
N VAL A 203 -8.25 -8.09 -8.94
CA VAL A 203 -7.86 -9.45 -8.57
C VAL A 203 -8.96 -10.13 -7.76
N PHE A 204 -9.51 -9.47 -6.74
CA PHE A 204 -10.59 -10.02 -5.92
C PHE A 204 -11.89 -10.22 -6.69
N SER A 205 -12.23 -9.32 -7.60
CA SER A 205 -13.38 -9.49 -8.51
C SER A 205 -13.18 -10.65 -9.50
N GLY A 206 -11.93 -11.07 -9.73
CA GLY A 206 -11.57 -12.06 -10.74
C GLY A 206 -11.49 -11.49 -12.16
N SER A 207 -11.65 -10.18 -12.35
CA SER A 207 -11.49 -9.51 -13.65
C SER A 207 -10.05 -9.54 -14.15
N LYS A 208 -9.07 -9.62 -13.21
CA LYS A 208 -7.66 -9.88 -13.53
C LYS A 208 -7.17 -11.11 -12.75
N LYS A 209 -6.50 -12.00 -13.46
CA LYS A 209 -5.89 -13.17 -12.84
C LYS A 209 -4.64 -12.76 -12.05
N ARG A 210 -4.51 -13.26 -10.83
CA ARG A 210 -3.26 -13.18 -10.06
C ARG A 210 -2.20 -14.05 -10.73
N ALA A 211 -0.95 -13.64 -10.66
CA ALA A 211 0.14 -14.46 -11.19
C ALA A 211 0.16 -15.85 -10.55
N PRO A 212 0.38 -16.93 -11.34
CA PRO A 212 0.52 -18.29 -10.82
C PRO A 212 1.56 -18.37 -9.70
N GLN A 213 1.41 -19.36 -8.81
CA GLN A 213 2.29 -19.51 -7.65
C GLN A 213 3.78 -19.59 -8.02
N ILE A 214 4.11 -20.21 -9.16
CA ILE A 214 5.49 -20.31 -9.67
C ILE A 214 6.09 -18.91 -9.89
N PHE A 215 5.37 -18.02 -10.59
CA PHE A 215 5.84 -16.65 -10.84
C PHE A 215 6.00 -15.84 -9.53
N ARG A 216 5.12 -16.09 -8.55
CA ARG A 216 5.18 -15.45 -7.22
C ARG A 216 6.36 -15.98 -6.40
N LYS A 217 6.59 -17.31 -6.37
CA LYS A 217 7.72 -17.94 -5.67
C LYS A 217 9.06 -17.52 -6.27
N LEU A 218 9.16 -17.39 -7.60
CA LEU A 218 10.35 -16.93 -8.31
C LEU A 218 10.53 -15.41 -8.26
N ASN A 219 9.59 -14.67 -7.67
CA ASN A 219 9.61 -13.22 -7.60
C ASN A 219 9.65 -12.51 -8.97
N ILE A 220 9.02 -13.11 -9.98
CA ILE A 220 8.88 -12.60 -11.35
C ILE A 220 7.40 -12.35 -11.72
N GLU A 221 6.56 -12.04 -10.73
CA GLU A 221 5.15 -11.70 -10.92
C GLU A 221 4.97 -10.56 -11.92
N TRP A 222 5.88 -9.59 -11.94
CA TRP A 222 5.85 -8.48 -12.87
C TRP A 222 5.98 -8.94 -14.34
N VAL A 223 6.76 -10.00 -14.62
CA VAL A 223 6.87 -10.58 -15.98
C VAL A 223 5.51 -11.12 -16.42
N TYR A 224 4.85 -11.90 -15.58
CA TYR A 224 3.52 -12.43 -15.85
C TYR A 224 2.49 -11.34 -16.15
N ARG A 225 2.51 -10.25 -15.36
CA ARG A 225 1.61 -9.11 -15.55
C ARG A 225 1.82 -8.41 -16.90
N VAL A 226 3.03 -8.40 -17.40
CA VAL A 226 3.36 -7.84 -18.73
C VAL A 226 2.93 -8.77 -19.85
N LEU A 227 3.16 -10.07 -19.71
CA LEU A 227 2.74 -11.07 -20.70
C LEU A 227 1.22 -11.07 -20.95
N ILE A 228 0.43 -10.74 -19.90
CA ILE A 228 -1.04 -10.66 -20.02
C ILE A 228 -1.51 -9.29 -20.48
N ASP A 229 -0.82 -8.22 -20.12
CA ASP A 229 -1.23 -6.84 -20.40
C ASP A 229 -0.09 -6.06 -21.05
N TRP A 230 0.00 -6.11 -22.37
CA TRP A 230 1.03 -5.43 -23.17
C TRP A 230 1.06 -3.91 -22.95
N LYS A 231 -0.05 -3.30 -22.54
CA LYS A 231 -0.11 -1.87 -22.18
C LYS A 231 0.79 -1.53 -20.99
N ARG A 232 1.24 -2.53 -20.25
CA ARG A 232 2.18 -2.38 -19.13
C ARG A 232 3.66 -2.40 -19.53
N ILE A 233 3.99 -2.58 -20.82
CA ILE A 233 5.40 -2.53 -21.30
C ILE A 233 6.04 -1.18 -20.92
N GLY A 234 5.32 -0.06 -21.06
CA GLY A 234 5.81 1.25 -20.63
C GLY A 234 6.20 1.31 -19.14
N ARG A 235 5.52 0.53 -18.30
CA ARG A 235 5.86 0.40 -16.88
C ARG A 235 7.08 -0.48 -16.62
N MET A 236 7.45 -1.36 -17.56
CA MET A 236 8.71 -2.13 -17.46
C MET A 236 9.95 -1.25 -17.58
N ILE A 237 9.87 -0.18 -18.36
CA ILE A 237 10.98 0.78 -18.51
C ILE A 237 11.28 1.47 -17.17
N SER A 238 10.30 1.57 -16.27
CA SER A 238 10.51 2.14 -14.94
C SER A 238 11.47 1.30 -14.08
N ILE A 239 11.51 -0.03 -14.23
CA ILE A 239 12.39 -0.89 -13.41
C ILE A 239 13.88 -0.68 -13.74
N PRO A 240 14.34 -0.77 -15.02
CA PRO A 240 15.72 -0.41 -15.38
C PRO A 240 16.07 1.03 -15.01
N LYS A 241 15.16 2.00 -15.26
CA LYS A 241 15.35 3.41 -14.89
C LYS A 241 15.54 3.57 -13.37
N PHE A 242 14.68 2.93 -12.57
CA PHE A 242 14.81 2.89 -11.12
C PHE A 242 16.16 2.30 -10.68
N MET A 243 16.58 1.16 -11.24
CA MET A 243 17.87 0.52 -10.88
C MET A 243 19.07 1.36 -11.28
N LEU A 244 18.99 2.12 -12.37
CA LEU A 244 20.02 3.09 -12.77
C LEU A 244 20.11 4.24 -11.75
N LYS A 245 18.97 4.83 -11.37
CA LYS A 245 18.91 5.88 -10.34
C LYS A 245 19.50 5.38 -9.00
N VAL A 246 19.21 4.13 -8.61
CA VAL A 246 19.80 3.49 -7.42
C VAL A 246 21.32 3.36 -7.54
N ALA A 247 21.85 3.02 -8.73
CA ALA A 247 23.28 2.97 -8.94
C ALA A 247 23.95 4.35 -8.80
N ILE A 248 23.31 5.40 -9.30
CA ILE A 248 23.77 6.79 -9.14
C ILE A 248 23.75 7.19 -7.66
N GLN A 249 22.67 6.89 -6.92
CA GLN A 249 22.60 7.16 -5.48
C GLN A 249 23.77 6.48 -4.74
N LYS A 250 24.02 5.19 -5.04
CA LYS A 250 25.14 4.46 -4.44
C LYS A 250 26.49 5.12 -4.70
N TYR A 251 26.71 5.58 -5.94
CA TYR A 251 27.95 6.29 -6.29
C TYR A 251 28.12 7.56 -5.47
N LYS A 252 27.08 8.38 -5.39
CA LYS A 252 27.09 9.64 -4.57
C LYS A 252 27.30 9.38 -3.07
N MET A 253 26.84 8.23 -2.55
CA MET A 253 27.08 7.83 -1.15
C MET A 253 28.54 7.40 -0.87
N LYS A 254 29.29 7.01 -1.90
CA LYS A 254 30.70 6.64 -1.76
C LYS A 254 31.63 7.85 -1.87
N SER A 255 31.16 8.93 -2.48
CA SER A 255 31.95 10.13 -2.73
C SER A 255 31.83 11.16 -1.59
N LYS A 256 31.04 10.85 -0.56
CA LYS A 256 30.94 11.55 0.71
C LYS A 256 31.62 10.73 1.82
#